data_d41aad6739d9959dcce0105d7efd9750
#
_entry.id   d41aad6739d9959dcce0105d7efd9750
#
_cell.length_a   1.000
_cell.length_b   1.000
_cell.length_c   1.000
_cell.angle_alpha   90.00
_cell.angle_beta   90.00
_cell.angle_gamma   90.00
#
_symmetry.space_group_name_H-M   'P 1'
#
loop_
_entity.id
_entity.type
_entity.pdbx_description
1 polymer ?
#
loop_
_entity_poly.entity_id
_entity_poly.type
_entity_poly.pdbx_seq_one_letter_code
_entity_poly.pdbx_strand_id
1 'polypeptide(L)'
;MLQSKLINGFGILKAIGQVKLLNKRIPAYCEWEITHYCNMSCAWCATLTPERNTADDLSSEKALDIIEQLSDLGTQMIHFSGGEPMLRKDLHLLITLAKQKNMMVALTTNGSASSEAMERVLHADMIRVSIDGTERYMEPTSFSFQP
;
A
#
# COMPACT_ATOMS: atom_id res chain seq x y z
N MET A 1 21.55 0.85 -0.52
CA MET A 1 20.69 1.98 -0.94
C MET A 1 20.91 2.46 -2.38
N LEU A 2 22.14 2.60 -2.85
CA LEU A 2 22.41 3.02 -4.25
C LEU A 2 22.05 1.95 -5.28
N GLN A 3 22.28 0.70 -4.95
CA GLN A 3 22.05 -0.45 -5.85
C GLN A 3 20.54 -0.70 -6.14
N SER A 4 19.67 -0.47 -5.16
CA SER A 4 18.21 -0.58 -5.37
C SER A 4 17.66 0.52 -6.29
N LYS A 5 18.18 1.74 -6.21
CA LYS A 5 17.78 2.84 -7.10
C LYS A 5 18.20 2.61 -8.56
N LEU A 6 19.35 1.98 -8.79
CA LEU A 6 19.83 1.63 -10.13
C LEU A 6 18.99 0.49 -10.74
N ILE A 7 18.62 -0.50 -9.95
CA ILE A 7 17.78 -1.62 -10.40
C ILE A 7 16.38 -1.11 -10.81
N ASN A 8 15.79 -0.19 -10.03
CA ASN A 8 14.49 0.41 -10.37
C ASN A 8 14.55 1.29 -11.62
N GLY A 9 15.63 2.07 -11.80
CA GLY A 9 15.85 2.86 -13.03
C GLY A 9 15.93 1.98 -14.28
N PHE A 10 16.62 0.86 -14.21
CA PHE A 10 16.72 -0.10 -15.32
C PHE A 10 15.37 -0.80 -15.60
N GLY A 11 14.61 -1.14 -14.57
CA GLY A 11 13.27 -1.70 -14.70
C GLY A 11 12.32 -0.74 -15.42
N ILE A 12 12.32 0.53 -15.07
CA ILE A 12 11.50 1.57 -15.71
C ILE A 12 11.92 1.75 -17.18
N LEU A 13 13.21 1.81 -17.50
CA LEU A 13 13.68 1.90 -18.88
C LEU A 13 13.28 0.68 -19.71
N LYS A 14 13.37 -0.52 -19.14
CA LYS A 14 12.91 -1.77 -19.77
C LYS A 14 11.40 -1.72 -20.03
N ALA A 15 10.60 -1.28 -19.06
CA ALA A 15 9.15 -1.13 -19.22
C ALA A 15 8.81 -0.12 -20.34
N ILE A 16 9.45 1.04 -20.36
CA ILE A 16 9.29 2.03 -21.44
C ILE A 16 9.65 1.43 -22.82
N GLY A 17 10.75 0.69 -22.89
CA GLY A 17 11.16 -0.01 -24.11
C GLY A 17 10.12 -1.01 -24.57
N GLN A 18 9.58 -1.82 -23.67
CA GLN A 18 8.53 -2.80 -23.97
C GLN A 18 7.23 -2.14 -24.44
N VAL A 19 6.83 -1.03 -23.82
CA VAL A 19 5.64 -0.27 -24.25
C VAL A 19 5.85 0.32 -25.64
N LYS A 20 7.00 0.97 -25.89
CA LYS A 20 7.25 1.67 -27.16
C LYS A 20 7.58 0.74 -28.32
N LEU A 21 8.39 -0.31 -28.08
CA LEU A 21 8.89 -1.18 -29.13
C LEU A 21 7.99 -2.40 -29.39
N LEU A 22 7.33 -2.91 -28.35
CA LEU A 22 6.54 -4.14 -28.42
C LEU A 22 5.03 -3.87 -28.27
N ASN A 23 4.61 -2.60 -28.17
CA ASN A 23 3.23 -2.18 -27.95
C ASN A 23 2.54 -2.93 -26.78
N LYS A 24 3.31 -3.27 -25.74
CA LYS A 24 2.81 -3.94 -24.54
C LYS A 24 2.19 -2.93 -23.60
N ARG A 25 1.03 -3.25 -23.03
CA ARG A 25 0.43 -2.49 -21.94
C ARG A 25 0.98 -3.03 -20.61
N ILE A 26 1.75 -2.20 -19.90
CA ILE A 26 2.35 -2.57 -18.62
C ILE A 26 1.76 -1.66 -17.55
N PRO A 27 1.12 -2.20 -16.50
CA PRO A 27 0.67 -1.42 -15.34
C PRO A 27 1.89 -1.04 -14.51
N ALA A 28 2.59 0.04 -14.88
CA ALA A 28 3.83 0.44 -14.22
C ALA A 28 3.63 0.80 -12.73
N TYR A 29 2.43 1.26 -12.38
CA TYR A 29 2.01 1.61 -11.03
C TYR A 29 0.68 0.94 -10.72
N CYS A 30 0.57 0.39 -9.51
CA CYS A 30 -0.65 -0.15 -8.96
C CYS A 30 -0.90 0.49 -7.60
N GLU A 31 -2.04 1.14 -7.42
CA GLU A 31 -2.57 1.47 -6.11
C GLU A 31 -3.58 0.40 -5.72
N TRP A 32 -3.43 -0.13 -4.51
CA TRP A 32 -4.24 -1.24 -4.03
C TRP A 32 -4.79 -0.95 -2.65
N GLU A 33 -6.09 -0.80 -2.58
CA GLU A 33 -6.84 -0.79 -1.33
C GLU A 33 -6.96 -2.23 -0.81
N ILE A 34 -6.04 -2.62 0.10
CA ILE A 34 -5.89 -4.01 0.54
C ILE A 34 -6.88 -4.44 1.61
N THR A 35 -7.60 -3.48 2.18
CA THR A 35 -8.68 -3.68 3.16
C THR A 35 -9.62 -2.49 3.15
N HIS A 36 -10.90 -2.73 3.39
CA HIS A 36 -11.88 -1.67 3.64
C HIS A 36 -12.02 -1.35 5.13
N TYR A 37 -11.47 -2.18 6.01
CA TYR A 37 -11.51 -1.97 7.44
C TYR A 37 -10.58 -0.83 7.87
N CYS A 38 -11.11 0.06 8.73
CA CYS A 38 -10.34 1.15 9.34
C CYS A 38 -10.81 1.37 10.77
N ASN A 39 -9.88 1.65 11.66
CA ASN A 39 -10.14 1.99 13.06
C ASN A 39 -10.43 3.47 13.28
N MET A 40 -10.55 4.27 12.21
CA MET A 40 -10.90 5.69 12.26
C MET A 40 -12.14 5.99 11.43
N SER A 41 -12.89 7.06 11.81
CA SER A 41 -14.09 7.54 11.10
C SER A 41 -13.91 9.01 10.72
N CYS A 42 -12.99 9.27 9.78
CA CYS A 42 -12.74 10.64 9.30
C CYS A 42 -13.93 11.18 8.49
N ALA A 43 -14.37 12.40 8.77
CA ALA A 43 -15.53 13.02 8.12
C ALA A 43 -15.38 13.21 6.60
N TRP A 44 -14.14 13.31 6.13
CA TRP A 44 -13.78 13.51 4.70
C TRP A 44 -13.17 12.26 4.05
N CYS A 45 -13.34 11.09 4.65
CA CYS A 45 -12.82 9.86 4.11
C CYS A 45 -13.46 9.53 2.76
N ALA A 46 -12.67 9.39 1.70
CA ALA A 46 -13.17 9.04 0.37
C ALA A 46 -13.73 7.60 0.29
N THR A 47 -13.27 6.72 1.18
CA THR A 47 -13.71 5.33 1.30
C THR A 47 -14.83 5.16 2.33
N LEU A 48 -15.73 6.15 2.46
CA LEU A 48 -16.92 6.07 3.31
C LEU A 48 -17.90 5.02 2.75
N THR A 49 -17.56 3.74 2.88
CA THR A 49 -18.54 2.68 2.73
C THR A 49 -19.19 2.42 4.09
N PRO A 50 -20.53 2.22 4.15
CA PRO A 50 -21.22 1.87 5.38
C PRO A 50 -20.69 0.58 6.01
N GLU A 51 -20.07 -0.26 5.21
CA GLU A 51 -19.60 -1.60 5.57
C GLU A 51 -18.07 -1.65 5.69
N ARG A 52 -17.55 -1.03 6.74
CA ARG A 52 -16.13 -1.13 7.09
C ARG A 52 -15.85 -2.46 7.76
N ASN A 53 -15.76 -3.52 6.98
CA ASN A 53 -15.47 -4.85 7.50
C ASN A 53 -14.40 -5.54 6.64
N THR A 54 -13.87 -6.64 7.13
CA THR A 54 -12.85 -7.45 6.44
C THR A 54 -13.47 -8.59 5.62
N ALA A 55 -14.81 -8.66 5.49
CA ALA A 55 -15.46 -9.81 4.85
C ALA A 55 -15.08 -9.96 3.37
N ASP A 56 -14.84 -8.82 2.70
CA ASP A 56 -14.45 -8.78 1.29
C ASP A 56 -12.93 -8.70 1.08
N ASP A 57 -12.15 -8.67 2.16
CA ASP A 57 -10.70 -8.67 2.06
C ASP A 57 -10.21 -9.99 1.46
N LEU A 58 -9.28 -9.89 0.54
CA LEU A 58 -8.64 -11.07 -0.03
C LEU A 58 -7.86 -11.85 1.05
N SER A 59 -7.89 -13.17 0.98
CA SER A 59 -7.01 -13.99 1.81
C SER A 59 -5.54 -13.67 1.53
N SER A 60 -4.66 -13.94 2.50
CA SER A 60 -3.22 -13.74 2.34
C SER A 60 -2.66 -14.44 1.11
N GLU A 61 -3.10 -15.67 0.85
CA GLU A 61 -2.68 -16.47 -0.31
C GLU A 61 -3.04 -15.77 -1.63
N LYS A 62 -4.30 -15.32 -1.77
CA LYS A 62 -4.75 -14.60 -2.96
C LYS A 62 -4.04 -13.26 -3.13
N ALA A 63 -3.79 -12.57 -2.02
CA ALA A 63 -3.08 -11.29 -2.06
C ALA A 63 -1.63 -11.46 -2.50
N LEU A 64 -0.94 -12.50 -2.05
CA LEU A 64 0.40 -12.84 -2.50
C LEU A 64 0.42 -13.22 -3.99
N ASP A 65 -0.55 -14.01 -4.46
CA ASP A 65 -0.69 -14.39 -5.87
C ASP A 65 -0.89 -13.16 -6.77
N ILE A 66 -1.67 -12.17 -6.35
CA ILE A 66 -1.82 -10.90 -7.09
C ILE A 66 -0.49 -10.17 -7.22
N ILE A 67 0.35 -10.15 -6.17
CA ILE A 67 1.67 -9.52 -6.25
C ILE A 67 2.57 -10.25 -7.27
N GLU A 68 2.51 -11.59 -7.32
CA GLU A 68 3.21 -12.38 -8.35
C GLU A 68 2.73 -11.96 -9.75
N GLN A 69 1.43 -11.93 -9.98
CA GLN A 69 0.84 -11.54 -11.26
C GLN A 69 1.21 -10.11 -11.67
N LEU A 70 1.18 -9.15 -10.74
CA LEU A 70 1.61 -7.77 -10.99
C LEU A 70 3.09 -7.70 -11.39
N SER A 71 3.94 -8.51 -10.75
CA SER A 71 5.35 -8.64 -11.12
C SER A 71 5.52 -9.17 -12.54
N ASP A 72 4.79 -10.23 -12.90
CA ASP A 72 4.84 -10.85 -14.23
C ASP A 72 4.36 -9.91 -15.33
N LEU A 73 3.38 -9.05 -15.02
CA LEU A 73 2.93 -7.97 -15.89
C LEU A 73 3.95 -6.85 -16.05
N GLY A 74 4.96 -6.79 -15.19
CA GLY A 74 6.03 -5.79 -15.24
C GLY A 74 5.77 -4.54 -14.39
N THR A 75 4.88 -4.61 -13.39
CA THR A 75 4.63 -3.53 -12.44
C THR A 75 5.90 -3.14 -11.73
N GLN A 76 6.17 -1.84 -11.66
CA GLN A 76 7.40 -1.29 -11.06
C GLN A 76 7.16 -0.74 -9.66
N MET A 77 5.95 -0.35 -9.34
CA MET A 77 5.59 0.22 -8.05
C MET A 77 4.21 -0.25 -7.61
N ILE A 78 4.11 -0.62 -6.35
CA ILE A 78 2.86 -0.92 -5.68
C ILE A 78 2.68 0.03 -4.49
N HIS A 79 1.49 0.58 -4.35
CA HIS A 79 1.11 1.44 -3.24
C HIS A 79 -0.03 0.79 -2.47
N PHE A 80 0.25 0.39 -1.24
CA PHE A 80 -0.75 -0.15 -0.34
C PHE A 80 -1.50 0.97 0.38
N SER A 81 -2.81 0.96 0.22
CA SER A 81 -3.75 1.89 0.83
C SER A 81 -5.04 1.15 1.23
N GLY A 82 -6.12 1.87 1.43
CA GLY A 82 -7.44 1.34 1.74
C GLY A 82 -8.05 2.03 2.96
N GLY A 83 -8.71 1.27 3.84
CA GLY A 83 -9.09 1.74 5.15
C GLY A 83 -7.84 2.04 5.98
N GLU A 84 -7.39 1.08 6.81
CA GLU A 84 -6.08 1.17 7.46
C GLU A 84 -5.26 -0.09 7.17
N PRO A 85 -4.30 -0.03 6.26
CA PRO A 85 -3.49 -1.19 5.86
C PRO A 85 -2.75 -1.85 7.02
N MET A 86 -2.34 -1.08 8.03
CA MET A 86 -1.60 -1.59 9.19
C MET A 86 -2.42 -2.53 10.07
N LEU A 87 -3.75 -2.58 9.90
CA LEU A 87 -4.62 -3.54 10.58
C LEU A 87 -4.60 -4.93 9.92
N ARG A 88 -4.08 -5.04 8.69
CA ARG A 88 -3.85 -6.32 8.02
C ARG A 88 -2.64 -7.03 8.62
N LYS A 89 -2.84 -8.20 9.21
CA LYS A 89 -1.79 -8.96 9.90
C LYS A 89 -0.67 -9.43 8.95
N ASP A 90 -0.98 -9.65 7.69
CA ASP A 90 -0.08 -10.15 6.65
C ASP A 90 0.58 -9.05 5.81
N LEU A 91 0.32 -7.76 6.08
CA LEU A 91 0.87 -6.64 5.31
C LEU A 91 2.39 -6.74 5.12
N HIS A 92 3.13 -7.11 6.19
CA HIS A 92 4.58 -7.25 6.13
C HIS A 92 5.04 -8.34 5.13
N LEU A 93 4.25 -9.40 4.94
CA LEU A 93 4.53 -10.44 3.96
C LEU A 93 4.31 -9.91 2.54
N LEU A 94 3.24 -9.14 2.33
CA LEU A 94 2.92 -8.52 1.04
C LEU A 94 4.03 -7.55 0.62
N ILE A 95 4.49 -6.69 1.54
CA ILE A 95 5.60 -5.77 1.30
C ILE A 95 6.88 -6.56 0.98
N THR A 96 7.18 -7.60 1.77
CA THR A 96 8.38 -8.42 1.57
C THR A 96 8.39 -9.04 0.18
N LEU A 97 7.29 -9.66 -0.25
CA LEU A 97 7.19 -10.27 -1.58
C LEU A 97 7.34 -9.23 -2.68
N ALA A 98 6.64 -8.11 -2.60
CA ALA A 98 6.76 -7.03 -3.59
C ALA A 98 8.21 -6.53 -3.72
N LYS A 99 8.92 -6.40 -2.59
CA LYS A 99 10.35 -6.05 -2.58
C LYS A 99 11.23 -7.14 -3.21
N GLN A 100 10.96 -8.42 -2.94
CA GLN A 100 11.67 -9.54 -3.57
C GLN A 100 11.48 -9.56 -5.09
N LYS A 101 10.31 -9.10 -5.56
CA LYS A 101 10.00 -8.95 -6.99
C LYS A 101 10.56 -7.65 -7.60
N ASN A 102 11.42 -6.91 -6.86
CA ASN A 102 12.04 -5.64 -7.28
C ASN A 102 11.04 -4.51 -7.55
N MET A 103 9.85 -4.57 -6.99
CA MET A 103 8.91 -3.44 -7.02
C MET A 103 9.28 -2.41 -5.95
N MET A 104 9.08 -1.13 -6.26
CA MET A 104 9.02 -0.08 -5.25
C MET A 104 7.73 -0.24 -4.45
N VAL A 105 7.81 -0.10 -3.14
CA VAL A 105 6.65 -0.24 -2.26
C VAL A 105 6.39 1.06 -1.51
N ALA A 106 5.20 1.61 -1.69
CA ALA A 106 4.67 2.69 -0.88
C ALA A 106 3.55 2.17 0.04
N LEU A 107 3.39 2.79 1.19
CA LEU A 107 2.35 2.53 2.17
C LEU A 107 1.76 3.85 2.64
N THR A 108 0.43 3.96 2.67
CA THR A 108 -0.26 5.07 3.35
C THR A 108 -0.98 4.51 4.57
N THR A 109 -0.79 5.17 5.72
CA THR A 109 -1.38 4.77 7.01
C THR A 109 -1.87 6.00 7.78
N ASN A 110 -2.85 5.82 8.63
CA ASN A 110 -3.30 6.85 9.57
C ASN A 110 -2.37 7.01 10.79
N GLY A 111 -1.31 6.18 10.90
CA GLY A 111 -0.32 6.27 11.95
C GLY A 111 -0.76 5.75 13.33
N SER A 112 -1.93 5.11 13.45
CA SER A 112 -2.44 4.58 14.73
C SER A 112 -1.81 3.25 15.14
N ALA A 113 -0.99 2.66 14.30
CA ALA A 113 -0.35 1.37 14.57
C ALA A 113 0.68 1.47 15.71
N SER A 114 0.87 0.38 16.44
CA SER A 114 1.92 0.29 17.45
C SER A 114 3.32 0.39 16.83
N SER A 115 4.30 0.82 17.63
CA SER A 115 5.71 0.88 17.19
C SER A 115 6.18 -0.46 16.65
N GLU A 116 5.82 -1.57 17.29
CA GLU A 116 6.17 -2.94 16.86
C GLU A 116 5.56 -3.28 15.49
N ALA A 117 4.31 -2.90 15.23
CA ALA A 117 3.69 -3.10 13.93
C ALA A 117 4.36 -2.25 12.86
N MET A 118 4.73 -1.01 13.20
CA MET A 118 5.44 -0.10 12.29
C MET A 118 6.82 -0.65 11.92
N GLU A 119 7.58 -1.20 12.87
CA GLU A 119 8.88 -1.79 12.61
C GLU A 119 8.84 -2.90 11.57
N ARG A 120 7.78 -3.69 11.52
CA ARG A 120 7.61 -4.78 10.53
C ARG A 120 7.50 -4.29 9.09
N VAL A 121 7.14 -3.03 8.87
CA VAL A 121 6.91 -2.46 7.53
C VAL A 121 7.97 -1.43 7.12
N LEU A 122 8.96 -1.13 7.97
CA LEU A 122 10.03 -0.13 7.69
C LEU A 122 10.88 -0.46 6.45
N HIS A 123 10.80 -1.67 5.92
CA HIS A 123 11.49 -2.04 4.68
C HIS A 123 10.73 -1.60 3.40
N ALA A 124 9.54 -1.02 3.52
CA ALA A 124 8.90 -0.29 2.42
C ALA A 124 9.78 0.91 1.99
N ASP A 125 9.72 1.28 0.72
CA ASP A 125 10.53 2.40 0.19
C ASP A 125 9.97 3.75 0.61
N MET A 126 8.68 3.84 0.84
CA MET A 126 7.98 5.05 1.26
C MET A 126 6.86 4.70 2.24
N ILE A 127 6.82 5.39 3.36
CA ILE A 127 5.69 5.35 4.28
C ILE A 127 5.16 6.77 4.39
N ARG A 128 3.89 6.94 4.04
CA ARG A 128 3.15 8.19 4.16
C ARG A 128 2.19 8.07 5.35
N VAL A 129 2.28 9.00 6.29
CA VAL A 129 1.35 9.10 7.40
C VAL A 129 0.36 10.21 7.09
N SER A 130 -0.94 9.91 7.13
CA SER A 130 -2.01 10.88 6.97
C SER A 130 -2.20 11.61 8.29
N ILE A 131 -1.94 12.93 8.28
CA ILE A 131 -2.13 13.80 9.46
C ILE A 131 -3.01 14.97 9.01
N ASP A 132 -4.25 14.98 9.45
CA ASP A 132 -5.25 15.95 9.01
C ASP A 132 -5.28 17.23 9.87
N GLY A 133 -4.54 17.26 10.95
CA GLY A 133 -4.43 18.41 11.84
C GLY A 133 -3.82 18.10 13.18
N THR A 134 -3.74 19.11 14.03
CA THR A 134 -3.40 19.00 15.46
C THR A 134 -4.67 19.04 16.30
N GLU A 135 -4.61 18.63 17.56
CA GLU A 135 -5.77 18.60 18.50
C GLU A 135 -6.62 19.88 18.47
N ARG A 136 -6.02 21.02 18.13
CA ARG A 136 -6.72 22.32 18.04
C ARG A 136 -7.70 22.41 16.86
N TYR A 137 -7.50 21.59 15.80
CA TYR A 137 -8.29 21.59 14.56
C TYR A 137 -9.08 20.29 14.36
N MET A 138 -8.89 19.32 15.25
CA MET A 138 -9.64 18.08 15.25
C MET A 138 -10.89 18.29 16.10
N GLU A 139 -12.04 18.49 15.46
CA GLU A 139 -13.29 18.40 16.20
C GLU A 139 -13.43 16.96 16.74
N PRO A 140 -13.94 16.77 17.98
CA PRO A 140 -14.10 15.45 18.60
C PRO A 140 -14.96 14.47 17.78
N THR A 141 -15.73 14.98 16.84
CA THR A 141 -16.60 14.21 15.92
C THR A 141 -15.86 13.58 14.75
N SER A 142 -14.60 13.96 14.47
CA SER A 142 -13.83 13.44 13.35
C SER A 142 -12.93 12.26 13.69
N PHE A 143 -12.67 12.02 14.98
CA PHE A 143 -11.87 10.91 15.47
C PHE A 143 -12.60 10.14 16.56
N SER A 144 -13.26 9.06 16.20
CA SER A 144 -13.63 8.04 17.17
C SER A 144 -12.67 6.86 17.01
N PHE A 145 -11.73 6.70 17.96
CA PHE A 145 -11.04 5.44 18.13
C PHE A 145 -12.09 4.38 18.49
N GLN A 146 -12.29 3.42 17.65
CA GLN A 146 -12.99 2.20 18.02
C GLN A 146 -11.93 1.19 18.47
N PRO A 147 -11.99 0.71 19.73
CA PRO A 147 -11.04 -0.26 20.28
C PRO A 147 -11.14 -1.63 19.62
#